data_9001b55245bffd2696c421c3ef1c8662
#
_entry.id   9001b55245bffd2696c421c3ef1c8662
#
_cell.length_a   1.000
_cell.length_b   1.000
_cell.length_c   1.000
_cell.angle_alpha   90.00
_cell.angle_beta   90.00
_cell.angle_gamma   90.00
#
_symmetry.space_group_name_H-M   'P 1'
#
loop_
_entity.id
_entity.type
_entity.pdbx_description
1 polymer ?
#
loop_
_entity_poly.entity_id
_entity_poly.type
_entity_poly.pdbx_seq_one_letter_code
_entity_poly.pdbx_strand_id
1 'polypeptide(L)'
;MRPIGTAEELERRRRRAVELVKRGEPPAKVAYFLGCGRSSVYTWLKADREAPEALAARPHPGPTPRLSDEQIGELEGLLLKGARAHGWPNDLWSAHRVAEVIHRRFGVTYHVEHARKLIRRRLNWSSQRPQKKARQRNEARIAH
;
A
#
# COMPACT_ATOMS: atom_id res chain seq x y z
N MET A 1 -7.58 15.89 18.49
CA MET A 1 -8.73 15.79 17.57
C MET A 1 -8.22 15.75 16.14
N ARG A 2 -8.64 14.77 15.35
CA ARG A 2 -8.20 14.66 13.96
C ARG A 2 -8.96 15.68 13.11
N PRO A 3 -8.28 16.50 12.29
CA PRO A 3 -8.97 17.48 11.47
C PRO A 3 -9.89 16.79 10.46
N ILE A 4 -11.08 17.34 10.26
CA ILE A 4 -12.08 16.83 9.32
C ILE A 4 -11.74 17.37 7.93
N GLY A 5 -11.75 16.50 6.92
CA GLY A 5 -11.53 16.85 5.52
C GLY A 5 -10.58 15.90 4.80
N THR A 6 -10.59 15.95 3.46
CA THR A 6 -9.64 15.24 2.62
C THR A 6 -8.23 15.85 2.72
N ALA A 7 -7.22 15.12 2.26
CA ALA A 7 -5.84 15.63 2.27
C ALA A 7 -5.70 16.93 1.46
N GLU A 8 -6.40 17.02 0.32
CA GLU A 8 -6.41 18.20 -0.53
C GLU A 8 -7.16 19.39 0.10
N GLU A 9 -8.27 19.13 0.79
CA GLU A 9 -9.00 20.17 1.53
C GLU A 9 -8.15 20.73 2.67
N LEU A 10 -7.43 19.87 3.38
CA LEU A 10 -6.52 20.27 4.44
C LEU A 10 -5.31 21.04 3.91
N GLU A 11 -4.81 20.70 2.73
CA GLU A 11 -3.77 21.48 2.05
C GLU A 11 -4.27 22.87 1.66
N ARG A 12 -5.44 22.96 1.01
CA ARG A 12 -6.05 24.24 0.64
C ARG A 12 -6.25 25.14 1.87
N ARG A 13 -6.67 24.57 2.99
CA ARG A 13 -6.82 25.28 4.25
C ARG A 13 -5.50 25.83 4.78
N ARG A 14 -4.43 25.06 4.75
CA ARG A 14 -3.09 25.50 5.14
C ARG A 14 -2.60 26.66 4.27
N ARG A 15 -2.69 26.51 2.96
CA ARG A 15 -2.29 27.54 2.01
C ARG A 15 -3.12 28.81 2.15
N ARG A 16 -4.42 28.67 2.38
CA ARG A 16 -5.32 29.81 2.61
C ARG A 16 -4.96 30.56 3.89
N ALA A 17 -4.63 29.85 4.96
CA ALA A 17 -4.21 30.45 6.22
C ALA A 17 -2.96 31.31 6.03
N VAL A 18 -1.94 30.77 5.38
CA VAL A 18 -0.69 31.49 5.10
C VAL A 18 -0.93 32.72 4.22
N GLU A 19 -1.74 32.58 3.19
CA GLU A 19 -2.11 33.70 2.29
C GLU A 19 -2.79 34.85 3.05
N LEU A 20 -3.76 34.56 3.91
CA LEU A 20 -4.46 35.56 4.67
C LEU A 20 -3.54 36.32 5.64
N VAL A 21 -2.63 35.61 6.29
CA VAL A 21 -1.64 36.27 7.17
C VAL A 21 -0.68 37.14 6.36
N LYS A 22 -0.24 36.68 5.21
CA LYS A 22 0.62 37.47 4.29
C LYS A 22 -0.08 38.76 3.80
N ARG A 23 -1.41 38.74 3.72
CA ARG A 23 -2.23 39.94 3.39
C ARG A 23 -2.40 40.92 4.54
N GLY A 24 -1.89 40.60 5.72
CA GLY A 24 -1.94 41.43 6.90
C GLY A 24 -3.00 41.05 7.94
N GLU A 25 -3.73 39.96 7.76
CA GLU A 25 -4.69 39.49 8.76
C GLU A 25 -3.98 38.88 9.98
N PRO A 26 -4.41 39.21 11.21
CA PRO A 26 -3.82 38.62 12.40
C PRO A 26 -3.99 37.08 12.46
N PRO A 27 -2.96 36.32 12.86
CA PRO A 27 -3.07 34.86 12.95
C PRO A 27 -4.24 34.35 13.80
N ALA A 28 -4.58 35.06 14.88
CA ALA A 28 -5.72 34.74 15.74
C ALA A 28 -7.06 34.83 14.98
N LYS A 29 -7.23 35.85 14.16
CA LYS A 29 -8.43 36.06 13.34
C LYS A 29 -8.53 34.99 12.24
N VAL A 30 -7.41 34.67 11.59
CA VAL A 30 -7.34 33.63 10.59
C VAL A 30 -7.69 32.26 11.17
N ALA A 31 -7.16 31.94 12.35
CA ALA A 31 -7.48 30.70 13.07
C ALA A 31 -8.98 30.58 13.38
N TYR A 32 -9.57 31.65 13.87
CA TYR A 32 -11.01 31.70 14.14
C TYR A 32 -11.85 31.52 12.87
N PHE A 33 -11.51 32.23 11.82
CA PHE A 33 -12.20 32.15 10.52
C PHE A 33 -12.14 30.76 9.89
N LEU A 34 -10.99 30.13 9.96
CA LEU A 34 -10.78 28.77 9.39
C LEU A 34 -11.16 27.63 10.35
N GLY A 35 -11.57 27.93 11.57
CA GLY A 35 -11.96 26.94 12.56
C GLY A 35 -10.79 26.04 12.99
N CYS A 36 -9.59 26.59 13.14
CA CYS A 36 -8.41 25.87 13.61
C CYS A 36 -7.75 26.58 14.81
N GLY A 37 -6.78 25.91 15.44
CA GLY A 37 -6.02 26.51 16.53
C GLY A 37 -5.00 27.53 16.03
N ARG A 38 -4.71 28.55 16.85
CA ARG A 38 -3.67 29.54 16.55
C ARG A 38 -2.29 28.90 16.35
N SER A 39 -1.96 27.90 17.15
CA SER A 39 -0.71 27.14 17.03
C SER A 39 -0.54 26.49 15.66
N SER A 40 -1.63 26.01 15.07
CA SER A 40 -1.62 25.45 13.72
C SER A 40 -1.23 26.50 12.68
N VAL A 41 -1.81 27.70 12.77
CA VAL A 41 -1.48 28.82 11.86
C VAL A 41 0.01 29.18 11.97
N TYR A 42 0.54 29.30 13.16
CA TYR A 42 1.98 29.59 13.37
C TYR A 42 2.88 28.46 12.83
N THR A 43 2.49 27.20 13.01
CA THR A 43 3.20 26.07 12.45
C THR A 43 3.24 26.12 10.92
N TRP A 44 2.14 26.45 10.28
CA TRP A 44 2.06 26.59 8.83
C TRP A 44 2.87 27.77 8.29
N LEU A 45 2.85 28.90 9.00
CA LEU A 45 3.70 30.06 8.66
C LEU A 45 5.18 29.71 8.74
N LYS A 46 5.59 28.98 9.75
CA LYS A 46 6.98 28.50 9.88
C LYS A 46 7.33 27.54 8.74
N ALA A 47 6.47 26.58 8.44
CA ALA A 47 6.67 25.64 7.34
C ALA A 47 6.78 26.34 5.98
N ASP A 48 5.94 27.35 5.72
CA ASP A 48 6.01 28.13 4.48
C ASP A 48 7.32 28.92 4.34
N ARG A 49 7.85 29.46 5.45
CA ARG A 49 9.15 30.16 5.45
C ARG A 49 10.32 29.23 5.19
N GLU A 50 10.27 28.01 5.73
CA GLU A 50 11.35 27.04 5.57
C GLU A 50 11.31 26.38 4.18
N ALA A 51 10.12 25.92 3.75
CA ALA A 51 9.90 25.30 2.43
C ALA A 51 8.41 25.38 2.09
N PRO A 52 7.99 26.15 1.08
CA PRO A 52 6.57 26.24 0.69
C PRO A 52 5.92 24.89 0.35
N GLU A 53 6.72 23.95 -0.13
CA GLU A 53 6.26 22.57 -0.43
C GLU A 53 5.85 21.79 0.82
N ALA A 54 6.28 22.22 2.00
CA ALA A 54 5.90 21.58 3.27
C ALA A 54 4.40 21.70 3.59
N LEU A 55 3.70 22.64 2.95
CA LEU A 55 2.25 22.81 3.05
C LEU A 55 1.46 21.78 2.21
N ALA A 56 2.11 21.12 1.26
CA ALA A 56 1.47 20.14 0.39
C ALA A 56 0.90 18.95 1.19
N ALA A 57 -0.17 18.37 0.64
CA ALA A 57 -0.73 17.15 1.18
C ALA A 57 0.29 16.03 1.07
N ARG A 58 0.63 15.42 2.20
CA ARG A 58 1.48 14.24 2.26
C ARG A 58 0.61 13.03 2.50
N PRO A 59 0.64 12.02 1.61
CA PRO A 59 0.01 10.74 1.91
C PRO A 59 0.56 10.21 3.23
N HIS A 60 -0.31 9.73 4.09
CA HIS A 60 0.15 9.08 5.32
C HIS A 60 0.94 7.84 4.91
N PRO A 61 2.21 7.71 5.31
CA PRO A 61 2.95 6.48 5.08
C PRO A 61 2.19 5.37 5.80
N GLY A 62 1.77 4.36 5.07
CA GLY A 62 1.12 3.19 5.65
C GLY A 62 2.05 2.48 6.65
N PRO A 63 1.56 1.45 7.33
CA PRO A 63 2.40 0.64 8.20
C PRO A 63 3.58 0.07 7.40
N THR A 64 4.75 0.03 8.01
CA THR A 64 5.96 -0.53 7.40
C THR A 64 5.72 -1.99 7.03
N PRO A 65 5.96 -2.40 5.78
CA PRO A 65 5.83 -3.80 5.38
C PRO A 65 6.77 -4.69 6.21
N ARG A 66 6.31 -5.88 6.59
CA ARG A 66 7.15 -6.85 7.32
C ARG A 66 8.21 -7.51 6.44
N LEU A 67 7.94 -7.59 5.13
CA LEU A 67 8.88 -8.10 4.13
C LEU A 67 9.44 -6.93 3.31
N SER A 68 10.76 -6.87 3.15
CA SER A 68 11.43 -5.93 2.26
C SER A 68 11.23 -6.32 0.79
N ASP A 69 11.54 -5.41 -0.13
CA ASP A 69 11.48 -5.69 -1.57
C ASP A 69 12.44 -6.83 -1.97
N GLU A 70 13.59 -6.91 -1.35
CA GLU A 70 14.56 -8.00 -1.54
C GLU A 70 13.99 -9.35 -1.08
N GLN A 71 13.32 -9.38 0.07
CA GLN A 71 12.65 -10.57 0.58
C GLN A 71 11.47 -11.01 -0.31
N ILE A 72 10.74 -10.07 -0.90
CA ILE A 72 9.69 -10.36 -1.89
C ILE A 72 10.29 -11.00 -3.14
N GLY A 73 11.42 -10.51 -3.64
CA GLY A 73 12.14 -11.12 -4.76
C GLY A 73 12.64 -12.52 -4.44
N GLU A 74 13.15 -12.75 -3.23
CA GLU A 74 13.54 -14.07 -2.74
C GLU A 74 12.34 -15.02 -2.65
N LEU A 75 11.21 -14.53 -2.16
CA LEU A 75 9.95 -15.28 -2.10
C LEU A 75 9.51 -15.73 -3.50
N GLU A 76 9.54 -14.83 -4.48
CA GLU A 76 9.22 -15.19 -5.87
C GLU A 76 10.09 -16.32 -6.38
N GLY A 77 11.38 -16.26 -6.17
CA GLY A 77 12.32 -17.32 -6.51
C GLY A 77 11.99 -18.66 -5.85
N LEU A 78 11.60 -18.64 -4.58
CA LEU A 78 11.17 -19.82 -3.84
C LEU A 78 9.87 -20.42 -4.41
N LEU A 79 8.90 -19.58 -4.75
CA LEU A 79 7.62 -20.03 -5.31
C LEU A 79 7.79 -20.60 -6.73
N LEU A 80 8.70 -20.06 -7.53
CA LEU A 80 9.00 -20.56 -8.88
C LEU A 80 9.63 -21.97 -8.89
N LYS A 81 10.21 -22.40 -7.78
CA LYS A 81 10.69 -23.80 -7.64
C LYS A 81 9.56 -24.82 -7.60
N GLY A 82 8.31 -24.38 -7.43
CA GLY A 82 7.14 -25.24 -7.30
C GLY A 82 6.88 -25.69 -5.87
N ALA A 83 5.62 -26.03 -5.58
CA ALA A 83 5.21 -26.43 -4.25
C ALA A 83 5.84 -27.76 -3.81
N ARG A 84 6.13 -28.66 -4.74
CA ARG A 84 6.82 -29.94 -4.44
C ARG A 84 8.19 -29.73 -3.82
N ALA A 85 8.94 -28.72 -4.28
CA ALA A 85 10.25 -28.37 -3.72
C ALA A 85 10.19 -27.99 -2.22
N HIS A 86 9.01 -27.64 -1.73
CA HIS A 86 8.75 -27.27 -0.35
C HIS A 86 8.01 -28.34 0.46
N GLY A 87 7.88 -29.56 -0.09
CA GLY A 87 7.35 -30.73 0.62
C GLY A 87 5.86 -31.01 0.38
N TRP A 88 5.20 -30.32 -0.54
CA TRP A 88 3.80 -30.63 -0.91
C TRP A 88 3.72 -31.70 -2.01
N PRO A 89 2.60 -32.44 -2.07
CA PRO A 89 2.47 -33.58 -3.01
C PRO A 89 2.27 -33.17 -4.47
N ASN A 90 1.99 -31.90 -4.74
CA ASN A 90 1.77 -31.34 -6.09
C ASN A 90 2.31 -29.94 -6.19
N ASP A 91 2.38 -29.38 -7.41
CA ASP A 91 2.90 -28.04 -7.68
C ASP A 91 1.82 -26.94 -7.65
N LEU A 92 0.67 -27.20 -7.04
CA LEU A 92 -0.39 -26.22 -6.92
C LEU A 92 -0.11 -25.24 -5.76
N TRP A 93 -0.02 -23.98 -6.07
CA TRP A 93 0.07 -22.93 -5.08
C TRP A 93 -1.30 -22.50 -4.58
N SER A 94 -1.44 -22.41 -3.27
CA SER A 94 -2.57 -21.79 -2.59
C SER A 94 -2.06 -20.68 -1.67
N ALA A 95 -2.92 -19.75 -1.32
CA ALA A 95 -2.54 -18.67 -0.39
C ALA A 95 -2.07 -19.22 0.97
N HIS A 96 -2.64 -20.33 1.42
CA HIS A 96 -2.22 -21.02 2.63
C HIS A 96 -0.78 -21.55 2.53
N ARG A 97 -0.42 -22.19 1.42
CA ARG A 97 0.93 -22.70 1.18
C ARG A 97 1.95 -21.56 1.05
N VAL A 98 1.57 -20.48 0.40
CA VAL A 98 2.42 -19.26 0.32
C VAL A 98 2.67 -18.67 1.70
N ALA A 99 1.65 -18.56 2.54
CA ALA A 99 1.80 -18.09 3.91
C ALA A 99 2.74 -18.99 4.73
N GLU A 100 2.66 -20.30 4.52
CA GLU A 100 3.55 -21.29 5.15
C GLU A 100 5.01 -21.12 4.70
N VAL A 101 5.27 -20.92 3.42
CA VAL A 101 6.63 -20.66 2.89
C VAL A 101 7.19 -19.36 3.49
N ILE A 102 6.40 -18.31 3.57
CA ILE A 102 6.81 -17.05 4.19
C ILE A 102 7.18 -17.27 5.66
N HIS A 103 6.37 -18.01 6.39
CA HIS A 103 6.65 -18.31 7.79
C HIS A 103 7.94 -19.11 7.96
N ARG A 104 8.13 -20.15 7.18
CA ARG A 104 9.33 -21.02 7.24
C ARG A 104 10.61 -20.27 6.90
N ARG A 105 10.57 -19.41 5.88
CA ARG A 105 11.77 -18.73 5.37
C ARG A 105 12.09 -17.43 6.13
N PHE A 106 11.09 -16.62 6.42
CA PHE A 106 11.27 -15.26 6.97
C PHE A 106 10.82 -15.12 8.42
N GLY A 107 10.19 -16.15 8.99
CA GLY A 107 9.67 -16.11 10.36
C GLY A 107 8.47 -15.18 10.55
N VAL A 108 7.85 -14.69 9.46
CA VAL A 108 6.71 -13.79 9.48
C VAL A 108 5.41 -14.57 9.34
N THR A 109 4.50 -14.38 10.29
CA THR A 109 3.17 -15.01 10.25
C THR A 109 2.18 -14.05 9.59
N TYR A 110 1.67 -14.43 8.42
CA TYR A 110 0.60 -13.73 7.73
C TYR A 110 -0.70 -14.53 7.74
N HIS A 111 -1.81 -13.82 7.86
CA HIS A 111 -3.10 -14.40 7.55
C HIS A 111 -3.19 -14.76 6.06
N VAL A 112 -3.92 -15.84 5.73
CA VAL A 112 -4.07 -16.36 4.36
C VAL A 112 -4.52 -15.27 3.37
N GLU A 113 -5.46 -14.42 3.75
CA GLU A 113 -5.93 -13.31 2.91
C GLU A 113 -4.85 -12.25 2.68
N HIS A 114 -3.99 -12.02 3.66
CA HIS A 114 -2.86 -11.10 3.48
C HIS A 114 -1.84 -11.69 2.51
N ALA A 115 -1.52 -12.98 2.62
CA ALA A 115 -0.65 -13.67 1.67
C ALA A 115 -1.21 -13.63 0.24
N ARG A 116 -2.52 -13.84 0.08
CA ARG A 116 -3.21 -13.72 -1.22
C ARG A 116 -3.05 -12.32 -1.83
N LYS A 117 -3.29 -11.29 -1.04
CA LYS A 117 -3.12 -9.89 -1.49
C LYS A 117 -1.68 -9.57 -1.84
N LEU A 118 -0.74 -10.09 -1.06
CA LEU A 118 0.69 -9.89 -1.28
C LEU A 118 1.15 -10.47 -2.62
N ILE A 119 0.86 -11.73 -2.90
CA ILE A 119 1.24 -12.34 -4.18
C ILE A 119 0.56 -11.67 -5.38
N ARG A 120 -0.69 -11.26 -5.22
CA ARG A 120 -1.43 -10.55 -6.27
C ARG A 120 -0.86 -9.17 -6.56
N ARG A 121 -0.55 -8.39 -5.52
CA ARG A 121 -0.10 -7.00 -5.65
C ARG A 121 1.39 -6.87 -5.90
N ARG A 122 2.20 -7.68 -5.23
CA ARG A 122 3.66 -7.57 -5.28
C ARG A 122 4.29 -8.45 -6.35
N LEU A 123 3.75 -9.64 -6.60
CA LEU A 123 4.24 -10.59 -7.60
C LEU A 123 3.38 -10.60 -8.88
N ASN A 124 2.26 -9.89 -8.87
CA ASN A 124 1.31 -9.85 -9.98
C ASN A 124 0.80 -11.26 -10.41
N TRP A 125 0.70 -12.16 -9.45
CA TRP A 125 0.18 -13.50 -9.68
C TRP A 125 -1.33 -13.54 -9.49
N SER A 126 -2.03 -14.26 -10.36
CA SER A 126 -3.48 -14.44 -10.29
C SER A 126 -3.85 -15.91 -10.02
N SER A 127 -5.01 -16.11 -9.39
CA SER A 127 -5.60 -17.44 -9.25
C SER A 127 -5.97 -17.99 -10.62
N GLN A 128 -5.43 -19.14 -10.98
CA GLN A 128 -5.84 -19.90 -12.16
C GLN A 128 -6.86 -20.95 -11.76
N ARG A 129 -7.99 -21.00 -12.46
CA ARG A 129 -8.93 -22.12 -12.34
C ARG A 129 -8.44 -23.25 -13.23
N PRO A 130 -8.15 -24.45 -12.68
CA PRO A 130 -7.77 -25.58 -13.51
C PRO A 130 -8.88 -25.91 -14.51
N GLN A 131 -8.55 -25.93 -15.80
CA GLN A 131 -9.48 -26.43 -16.79
C GLN A 131 -9.43 -27.97 -16.79
N LYS A 132 -10.60 -28.58 -16.71
CA LYS A 132 -10.70 -30.03 -16.91
C LYS A 132 -10.45 -30.33 -18.39
N LYS A 133 -9.29 -30.92 -18.72
CA LYS A 133 -9.05 -31.50 -20.05
C LYS A 133 -9.44 -32.97 -20.02
N ALA A 134 -10.26 -33.40 -20.97
CA ALA A 134 -10.57 -34.79 -21.12
C ALA A 134 -9.27 -35.57 -21.45
N ARG A 135 -9.04 -36.69 -20.76
CA ARG A 135 -7.83 -37.51 -20.91
C ARG A 135 -7.63 -38.04 -22.34
N GLN A 136 -8.72 -38.09 -23.12
CA GLN A 136 -8.77 -38.57 -24.51
C GLN A 136 -8.98 -37.45 -25.53
N ARG A 137 -8.66 -36.22 -25.19
CA ARG A 137 -8.82 -35.08 -26.09
C ARG A 137 -7.83 -35.19 -27.24
N ASN A 138 -8.34 -35.34 -28.44
CA ASN A 138 -7.52 -35.35 -29.64
C ASN A 138 -7.33 -33.89 -30.13
N GLU A 139 -6.19 -33.30 -29.80
CA GLU A 139 -5.84 -31.90 -30.14
C GLU A 139 -5.79 -31.68 -31.65
N ALA A 140 -5.40 -32.72 -32.44
CA ALA A 140 -5.33 -32.62 -33.91
C ALA A 140 -6.70 -32.47 -34.58
N ARG A 141 -7.82 -32.94 -33.96
CA ARG A 141 -9.18 -32.77 -34.47
C ARG A 141 -9.82 -31.45 -34.12
N ILE A 142 -9.24 -30.67 -33.20
CA ILE A 142 -9.79 -29.39 -32.72
C ILE A 142 -9.19 -28.23 -33.50
N ALA A 143 -8.07 -28.41 -34.19
CA ALA A 143 -7.38 -27.39 -34.97
C ALA A 143 -7.98 -27.14 -36.37
N HIS A 144 -9.17 -27.70 -36.71
CA HIS A 144 -9.89 -27.49 -37.97
C HIS A 144 -11.16 -26.68 -37.76
#